data_5a08f2e29d6f2afa877978a9610f70ce
#
_entry.id   5a08f2e29d6f2afa877978a9610f70ce
#
_cell.length_a   1.000
_cell.length_b   1.000
_cell.length_c   1.000
_cell.angle_alpha   90.00
_cell.angle_beta   90.00
_cell.angle_gamma   90.00
#
_symmetry.space_group_name_H-M   'P 1'
#
loop_
_entity.id
_entity.type
_entity.pdbx_description
1 polymer ?
#
loop_
_entity_poly.entity_id
_entity_poly.type
_entity_poly.pdbx_seq_one_letter_code
_entity_poly.pdbx_strand_id
1 'polypeptide(L)'
;MMLPTDNGKSPSAAPCVTAAYNGMPATKLHGARWLKSRRSNSQGNCVEIAELPGGRVAMRNSRHPEGPALIYTRPEIEALILGAKEGDFDHLIAARN
;
A
#
# COMPACT_ATOMS: atom_id res chain seq x y z
N MET A 1 -0.94 32.45 -8.72
CA MET A 1 -0.93 32.24 -8.13
C MET A 1 -1.01 31.75 -7.60
N MET A 2 -0.95 31.66 -7.83
CA MET A 2 -0.96 31.06 -7.17
C MET A 2 -0.98 30.57 -6.65
N LEU A 3 -0.75 30.62 -6.77
CA LEU A 3 -0.67 30.00 -6.07
C LEU A 3 -0.84 29.67 -5.34
N PRO A 4 -0.66 29.63 -5.30
CA PRO A 4 -0.72 29.24 -4.38
C PRO A 4 -0.64 28.79 -3.76
N THR A 5 -0.58 28.85 -3.94
CA THR A 5 -0.54 28.40 -3.23
C THR A 5 -0.41 27.78 -2.69
N ASP A 6 -0.21 27.76 -2.89
CA ASP A 6 -0.10 27.16 -2.25
C ASP A 6 0.01 26.77 -1.64
N ASN A 7 0.26 27.01 -1.75
CA ASN A 7 0.43 26.66 -1.02
C ASN A 7 0.40 26.17 -0.29
N GLY A 8 0.52 25.98 -0.35
CA GLY A 8 0.54 25.57 0.49
C GLY A 8 0.39 25.00 0.94
N LYS A 9 0.43 24.89 0.96
CA LYS A 9 0.36 24.44 1.59
C LYS A 9 0.29 23.71 2.12
N SER A 10 0.35 23.33 2.12
CA SER A 10 0.42 22.62 2.81
C SER A 10 0.68 21.97 3.09
N PRO A 11 0.89 21.98 3.27
CA PRO A 11 1.46 21.20 3.64
C PRO A 11 1.50 20.12 4.06
N SER A 12 1.50 19.98 4.08
CA SER A 12 1.48 18.89 4.91
C SER A 12 1.93 17.72 4.18
N ALA A 13 1.86 16.57 4.67
CA ALA A 13 2.40 15.38 4.11
C ALA A 13 1.67 14.89 2.89
N ALA A 14 0.53 15.36 2.68
CA ALA A 14 -0.27 14.87 1.59
C ALA A 14 0.43 14.94 0.23
N PRO A 15 1.24 15.95 -0.04
CA PRO A 15 1.87 16.01 -1.35
C PRO A 15 2.73 14.81 -1.66
N CYS A 16 3.39 14.27 -0.65
CA CYS A 16 4.23 13.12 -0.91
C CYS A 16 3.42 11.94 -1.39
N VAL A 17 2.21 11.82 -0.87
CA VAL A 17 1.38 10.68 -1.22
C VAL A 17 0.80 10.84 -2.61
N THR A 18 0.45 12.06 -2.98
CA THR A 18 -0.10 12.27 -4.31
C THR A 18 0.94 12.06 -5.39
N ALA A 19 2.22 12.13 -5.03
CA ALA A 19 3.28 11.89 -5.98
C ALA A 19 3.75 10.44 -5.95
N ALA A 20 3.00 9.55 -5.34
CA ALA A 20 3.40 8.17 -5.21
C ALA A 20 3.57 7.52 -6.58
N TYR A 21 4.62 6.73 -6.71
CA TYR A 21 4.88 6.00 -7.93
C TYR A 21 5.29 4.58 -7.58
N ASN A 22 5.00 3.68 -8.48
CA ASN A 22 5.25 2.27 -8.26
C ASN A 22 6.73 2.01 -8.07
N GLY A 23 7.07 1.32 -7.00
CA GLY A 23 8.47 0.98 -6.72
C GLY A 23 9.18 1.98 -5.84
N MET A 24 8.52 3.05 -5.41
CA MET A 24 9.17 4.05 -4.58
C MET A 24 9.51 3.46 -3.21
N PRO A 25 10.50 4.01 -2.53
CA PRO A 25 10.75 3.55 -1.17
C PRO A 25 9.53 3.79 -0.30
N ALA A 26 9.13 2.75 0.43
CA ALA A 26 7.93 2.86 1.25
C ALA A 26 8.06 3.92 2.32
N THR A 27 9.28 4.20 2.78
CA THR A 27 9.49 5.22 3.79
C THR A 27 9.15 6.62 3.31
N LYS A 28 9.05 6.82 2.00
CA LYS A 28 8.70 8.12 1.48
C LYS A 28 7.20 8.37 1.44
N LEU A 29 6.42 7.38 1.81
CA LEU A 29 4.97 7.56 1.93
C LEU A 29 4.66 8.07 3.33
N HIS A 30 4.97 9.33 3.56
CA HIS A 30 4.83 9.93 4.87
C HIS A 30 3.36 9.94 5.28
N GLY A 31 3.11 9.55 6.50
CA GLY A 31 1.75 9.55 7.00
C GLY A 31 0.95 8.32 6.61
N ALA A 32 1.53 7.42 5.85
CA ALA A 32 0.81 6.20 5.49
C ALA A 32 0.54 5.36 6.73
N ARG A 33 -0.65 4.81 6.80
CA ARG A 33 -1.02 3.94 7.91
C ARG A 33 -1.01 2.51 7.40
N TRP A 34 0.06 1.82 7.69
CA TRP A 34 0.25 0.47 7.18
C TRP A 34 -0.52 -0.52 8.03
N LEU A 35 -1.36 -1.31 7.39
CA LEU A 35 -2.21 -2.27 8.06
C LEU A 35 -1.78 -3.67 7.67
N LYS A 36 -1.82 -4.56 8.65
CA LYS A 36 -1.56 -5.98 8.44
C LYS A 36 -2.85 -6.76 8.61
N SER A 37 -2.92 -7.90 7.95
CA SER A 37 -3.99 -8.82 8.21
C SER A 37 -3.91 -9.32 9.67
N ARG A 38 -5.05 -9.64 10.23
CA ARG A 38 -5.06 -10.26 11.56
C ARG A 38 -4.44 -11.65 11.56
N ARG A 39 -4.20 -12.20 10.39
CA ARG A 39 -3.49 -13.48 10.27
C ARG A 39 -2.00 -13.31 10.31
N SER A 40 -1.52 -12.10 10.49
CA SER A 40 -0.10 -11.83 10.61
C SER A 40 0.44 -12.57 11.82
N ASN A 41 1.56 -13.26 11.68
CA ASN A 41 2.10 -14.02 12.78
C ASN A 41 3.19 -13.22 13.50
N SER A 42 3.67 -13.77 14.62
CA SER A 42 4.61 -13.05 15.45
C SER A 42 5.98 -12.92 14.81
N GLN A 43 6.21 -13.59 13.71
CA GLN A 43 7.49 -13.51 13.02
C GLN A 43 7.49 -12.49 11.92
N GLY A 44 6.41 -11.73 11.79
CA GLY A 44 6.37 -10.65 10.82
C GLY A 44 6.19 -11.12 9.40
N ASN A 45 5.66 -12.31 9.19
CA ASN A 45 5.45 -12.82 7.84
C ASN A 45 4.13 -12.30 7.31
N CYS A 46 4.12 -11.08 6.83
CA CYS A 46 2.87 -10.55 6.31
C CYS A 46 3.12 -9.47 5.27
N VAL A 47 2.05 -9.14 4.59
CA VAL A 47 2.01 -8.04 3.65
C VAL A 47 1.32 -6.88 4.35
N GLU A 48 1.81 -5.68 4.14
CA GLU A 48 1.19 -4.50 4.70
C GLU A 48 0.60 -3.65 3.60
N ILE A 49 -0.55 -3.07 3.87
CA ILE A 49 -1.30 -2.30 2.90
C ILE A 49 -1.66 -0.97 3.53
N ALA A 50 -1.56 0.11 2.75
CA ALA A 50 -1.93 1.43 3.21
C ALA A 50 -2.80 2.10 2.16
N GLU A 51 -3.87 2.71 2.62
CA GLU A 51 -4.72 3.49 1.73
C GLU A 51 -4.11 4.86 1.54
N LEU A 52 -4.07 5.33 0.31
CA LEU A 52 -3.50 6.62 -0.03
C LEU A 52 -4.59 7.60 -0.43
N PRO A 53 -4.33 8.89 -0.30
CA PRO A 53 -5.29 9.87 -0.81
C PRO A 53 -5.58 9.63 -2.28
N GLY A 54 -6.83 9.83 -2.67
CA GLY A 54 -7.23 9.57 -4.04
C GLY A 54 -7.68 8.15 -4.27
N GLY A 55 -7.66 7.33 -3.24
CA GLY A 55 -8.18 5.96 -3.35
C GLY A 55 -7.18 4.94 -3.80
N ARG A 56 -5.95 5.34 -4.11
CA ARG A 56 -4.93 4.37 -4.45
C ARG A 56 -4.48 3.64 -3.19
N VAL A 57 -3.80 2.54 -3.39
CA VAL A 57 -3.39 1.66 -2.29
C VAL A 57 -1.95 1.29 -2.48
N ALA A 58 -1.18 1.37 -1.40
CA ALA A 58 0.21 0.95 -1.41
C ALA A 58 0.33 -0.40 -0.71
N MET A 59 1.26 -1.22 -1.19
CA MET A 59 1.52 -2.53 -0.60
C MET A 59 3.01 -2.69 -0.44
N ARG A 60 3.42 -3.24 0.69
CA ARG A 60 4.85 -3.47 0.91
C ARG A 60 5.05 -4.79 1.65
N ASN A 61 6.27 -5.28 1.56
CA ASN A 61 6.67 -6.48 2.30
C ASN A 61 7.02 -6.05 3.72
N SER A 62 6.34 -6.64 4.72
CA SER A 62 6.57 -6.24 6.10
C SER A 62 7.97 -6.54 6.57
N ARG A 63 8.66 -7.47 5.93
CA ARG A 63 10.03 -7.79 6.31
C ARG A 63 11.04 -6.81 5.75
N HIS A 64 10.59 -5.93 4.87
CA HIS A 64 11.46 -4.92 4.27
C HIS A 64 10.70 -3.60 4.25
N PRO A 65 10.44 -3.04 5.44
CA PRO A 65 9.61 -1.83 5.48
C PRO A 65 10.25 -0.63 4.82
N GLU A 66 11.55 -0.68 4.58
CA GLU A 66 12.24 0.38 3.87
C GLU A 66 12.35 0.11 2.38
N GLY A 67 11.87 -1.04 1.96
CA GLY A 67 11.97 -1.43 0.56
C GLY A 67 10.90 -0.75 -0.29
N PRO A 68 10.73 -1.25 -1.50
CA PRO A 68 9.81 -0.60 -2.43
C PRO A 68 8.36 -0.81 -2.04
N ALA A 69 7.55 0.16 -2.36
CA ALA A 69 6.11 0.05 -2.25
C ALA A 69 5.53 -0.10 -3.63
N LEU A 70 4.57 -1.00 -3.77
CA LEU A 70 3.82 -1.14 -5.02
C LEU A 70 2.55 -0.33 -4.90
N ILE A 71 2.24 0.42 -5.93
CA ILE A 71 1.12 1.36 -5.89
C ILE A 71 0.06 0.85 -6.85
N TYR A 72 -1.14 0.65 -6.34
CA TYR A 72 -2.23 0.10 -7.11
C TYR A 72 -3.42 1.04 -7.12
N THR A 73 -4.20 0.96 -8.17
CA THR A 73 -5.49 1.63 -8.20
C THR A 73 -6.49 0.85 -7.38
N ARG A 74 -7.57 1.52 -7.00
CA ARG A 74 -8.61 0.83 -6.23
C ARG A 74 -9.24 -0.32 -7.02
N PRO A 75 -9.53 -0.19 -8.33
CA PRO A 75 -10.06 -1.34 -9.05
C PRO A 75 -9.12 -2.55 -9.07
N GLU A 76 -7.80 -2.29 -9.11
CA GLU A 76 -6.86 -3.40 -9.06
C GLU A 76 -6.90 -4.11 -7.72
N ILE A 77 -6.99 -3.36 -6.65
CA ILE A 77 -7.09 -3.95 -5.31
C ILE A 77 -8.41 -4.67 -5.13
N GLU A 78 -9.48 -4.11 -5.67
CA GLU A 78 -10.78 -4.78 -5.60
C GLU A 78 -10.72 -6.13 -6.30
N ALA A 79 -10.11 -6.17 -7.48
CA ALA A 79 -9.99 -7.43 -8.19
C ALA A 79 -9.19 -8.45 -7.39
N LEU A 80 -8.12 -7.99 -6.74
CA LEU A 80 -7.33 -8.89 -5.92
C LEU A 80 -8.14 -9.44 -4.75
N ILE A 81 -8.85 -8.57 -4.05
CA ILE A 81 -9.61 -9.00 -2.88
C ILE A 81 -10.73 -9.96 -3.28
N LEU A 82 -11.46 -9.62 -4.32
CA LEU A 82 -12.55 -10.48 -4.75
C LEU A 82 -12.02 -11.81 -5.29
N GLY A 83 -10.93 -11.77 -6.03
CA GLY A 83 -10.33 -13.02 -6.51
C GLY A 83 -9.87 -13.88 -5.37
N ALA A 84 -9.28 -13.27 -4.34
CA ALA A 84 -8.85 -14.04 -3.17
C ALA A 84 -10.04 -14.67 -2.47
N LYS A 85 -11.13 -13.92 -2.32
CA LYS A 85 -12.32 -14.47 -1.67
C LYS A 85 -12.92 -15.63 -2.46
N GLU A 86 -12.74 -15.64 -3.76
CA GLU A 86 -13.28 -16.67 -4.61
C GLU A 86 -12.32 -17.85 -4.79
N GLY A 87 -11.18 -17.82 -4.11
CA GLY A 87 -10.25 -18.93 -4.15
C GLY A 87 -9.27 -18.93 -5.30
N ASP A 88 -9.23 -17.84 -6.06
CA ASP A 88 -8.38 -17.82 -7.26
C ASP A 88 -6.92 -18.07 -6.95
N PHE A 89 -6.48 -17.72 -5.75
CA PHE A 89 -5.06 -17.79 -5.40
C PHE A 89 -4.78 -18.86 -4.34
N ASP A 90 -5.76 -19.69 -4.04
CA ASP A 90 -5.60 -20.67 -2.97
C ASP A 90 -4.46 -21.62 -3.23
N HIS A 91 -4.13 -21.88 -4.49
CA HIS A 91 -3.04 -22.80 -4.80
C HIS A 91 -1.69 -22.29 -4.27
N LEU A 92 -1.59 -21.00 -3.96
CA LEU A 92 -0.34 -20.45 -3.45
C LEU A 92 -0.08 -20.90 -2.01
N ILE A 93 -1.12 -21.27 -1.28
CA ILE A 93 -0.97 -21.72 0.10
C ILE A 93 -1.47 -23.15 0.27
N ALA A 94 -1.82 -23.82 -0.79
CA ALA A 94 -2.24 -25.21 -0.70
C ALA A 94 -1.06 -26.06 -0.25
N ALA A 95 -1.36 -27.22 0.27
CA ALA A 95 -0.33 -28.09 0.73
C ALA A 95 0.66 -28.35 -0.35
N ARG A 96 1.88 -28.12 -0.02
CA ARG A 96 2.90 -28.25 -1.01
C ARG A 96 3.74 -29.36 -0.69
N ASN A 97 3.51 -30.08 -0.07
CA ASN A 97 4.31 -31.12 0.28
C ASN A 97 4.80 -31.99 -0.58
#